data_2e756a1309f791a988e71ced665808d0
#
_entry.id   2e756a1309f791a988e71ced665808d0
#
_cell.length_a   1.000
_cell.length_b   1.000
_cell.length_c   1.000
_cell.angle_alpha   90.00
_cell.angle_beta   90.00
_cell.angle_gamma   90.00
#
_symmetry.space_group_name_H-M   'P 1'
#
loop_
_entity.id
_entity.type
_entity.pdbx_description
1 polymer ?
#
loop_
_entity_poly.entity_id
_entity_poly.type
_entity_poly.pdbx_seq_one_letter_code
_entity_poly.pdbx_strand_id
1 'polypeptide(L)'
;MSQAAKFRELLASRKMIVAPGAIDGLTGRLIDQAGFPAAYMTGAGTSMTLGYPDYGLITMTEMVANATRIVNSISMPLISDSDTGYGNELNVFRTVQEFERVGVAAIHIEDQVFPKKCGHLDSKELVSREDYIAKIRAAAAARKSKDFCIIARTDSRAVVGFEEAIERANSALANGADIAFVEAPQTMAEVEAVPKRVKGPCLLNVVRGGKTPEIELADAERMGYAIAILPGLLLGGIISVCDQLLADVKRDGKQPPVVSGLPGKTFARFGAAIWDERRTAFRDVIKVAAE
;
A
#
# COMPACT_ATOMS: atom_id res chain seq x y z
N MET A 1 16.67 11.18 -7.45
CA MET A 1 16.45 10.47 -6.16
C MET A 1 15.46 9.35 -6.40
N SER A 2 15.74 8.14 -5.89
CA SER A 2 14.80 6.99 -5.98
C SER A 2 13.58 7.20 -5.09
N GLN A 3 12.46 6.48 -5.37
CA GLN A 3 11.28 6.52 -4.51
C GLN A 3 11.59 6.02 -3.08
N ALA A 4 12.46 5.01 -2.96
CA ALA A 4 12.91 4.50 -1.66
C ALA A 4 13.69 5.57 -0.86
N ALA A 5 14.60 6.31 -1.51
CA ALA A 5 15.33 7.40 -0.84
C ALA A 5 14.39 8.53 -0.38
N LYS A 6 13.40 8.92 -1.23
CA LYS A 6 12.37 9.89 -0.83
C LYS A 6 11.58 9.41 0.39
N PHE A 7 11.24 8.12 0.44
CA PHE A 7 10.51 7.54 1.55
C PHE A 7 11.33 7.59 2.86
N ARG A 8 12.63 7.30 2.79
CA ARG A 8 13.55 7.44 3.94
C ARG A 8 13.62 8.88 4.44
N GLU A 9 13.65 9.87 3.57
CA GLU A 9 13.63 11.29 3.96
C GLU A 9 12.32 11.65 4.67
N LEU A 10 11.17 11.16 4.16
CA LEU A 10 9.88 11.36 4.81
C LEU A 10 9.86 10.75 6.22
N LEU A 11 10.35 9.52 6.38
CA LEU A 11 10.47 8.87 7.70
C LEU A 11 11.39 9.67 8.66
N ALA A 12 12.50 10.19 8.14
CA ALA A 12 13.44 10.98 8.93
C ALA A 12 12.87 12.34 9.37
N SER A 13 11.87 12.88 8.67
CA SER A 13 11.22 14.15 9.02
C SER A 13 10.43 14.09 10.34
N ARG A 14 10.15 12.90 10.84
CA ARG A 14 9.33 12.62 12.05
C ARG A 14 7.90 13.16 12.00
N LYS A 15 7.43 13.58 10.84
CA LYS A 15 6.01 13.84 10.59
C LYS A 15 5.35 12.55 10.12
N MET A 16 4.13 12.30 10.59
CA MET A 16 3.41 11.10 10.16
C MET A 16 3.13 11.13 8.66
N ILE A 17 3.51 10.06 7.96
CA ILE A 17 3.23 9.87 6.54
C ILE A 17 1.81 9.34 6.39
N VAL A 18 0.93 10.12 5.78
CA VAL A 18 -0.42 9.64 5.42
C VAL A 18 -0.38 9.10 3.99
N ALA A 19 -0.69 7.82 3.83
CA ALA A 19 -0.67 7.12 2.55
C ALA A 19 -2.04 6.52 2.21
N PRO A 20 -2.88 7.22 1.41
CA PRO A 20 -4.15 6.69 0.92
C PRO A 20 -3.96 5.45 0.06
N GLY A 21 -5.00 4.58 0.06
CA GLY A 21 -5.00 3.34 -0.69
C GLY A 21 -5.16 3.56 -2.20
N ALA A 22 -4.17 3.13 -2.96
CA ALA A 22 -4.23 3.01 -4.42
C ALA A 22 -4.59 1.57 -4.80
N ILE A 23 -5.51 1.41 -5.74
CA ILE A 23 -5.91 0.10 -6.27
C ILE A 23 -5.36 -0.14 -7.68
N ASP A 24 -5.01 0.94 -8.37
CA ASP A 24 -4.50 0.95 -9.76
C ASP A 24 -3.77 2.27 -10.07
N GLY A 25 -3.29 2.41 -11.31
CA GLY A 25 -2.64 3.64 -11.77
C GLY A 25 -3.55 4.87 -11.81
N LEU A 26 -4.86 4.70 -11.98
CA LEU A 26 -5.83 5.80 -11.93
C LEU A 26 -5.89 6.40 -10.53
N THR A 27 -6.15 5.57 -9.54
CA THR A 27 -6.25 5.99 -8.14
C THR A 27 -4.92 6.50 -7.60
N GLY A 28 -3.79 5.85 -7.98
CA GLY A 28 -2.45 6.34 -7.67
C GLY A 28 -2.22 7.77 -8.17
N ARG A 29 -2.58 8.06 -9.44
CA ARG A 29 -2.48 9.41 -10.02
C ARG A 29 -3.34 10.43 -9.27
N LEU A 30 -4.54 10.05 -8.86
CA LEU A 30 -5.42 10.96 -8.11
C LEU A 30 -4.86 11.30 -6.72
N ILE A 31 -4.24 10.33 -6.03
CA ILE A 31 -3.56 10.55 -4.76
C ILE A 31 -2.36 11.49 -4.93
N ASP A 32 -1.54 11.28 -5.99
CA ASP A 32 -0.39 12.14 -6.31
C ASP A 32 -0.83 13.60 -6.58
N GLN A 33 -1.87 13.80 -7.38
CA GLN A 33 -2.45 15.11 -7.66
C GLN A 33 -3.07 15.80 -6.43
N ALA A 34 -3.52 15.02 -5.46
CA ALA A 34 -4.03 15.55 -4.19
C ALA A 34 -2.91 15.99 -3.23
N GLY A 35 -1.62 15.74 -3.57
CA GLY A 35 -0.46 16.21 -2.82
C GLY A 35 -0.14 15.38 -1.58
N PHE A 36 -0.58 14.13 -1.49
CA PHE A 36 -0.16 13.24 -0.42
C PHE A 36 1.31 12.87 -0.52
N PRO A 37 2.01 12.68 0.62
CA PRO A 37 3.45 12.41 0.62
C PRO A 37 3.81 11.00 0.12
N ALA A 38 2.87 10.04 0.19
CA ALA A 38 3.04 8.66 -0.27
C ALA A 38 1.69 8.06 -0.65
N ALA A 39 1.71 6.94 -1.40
CA ALA A 39 0.56 6.09 -1.65
C ALA A 39 0.79 4.70 -1.08
N TYR A 40 -0.28 3.98 -0.79
CA TYR A 40 -0.26 2.59 -0.35
C TYR A 40 -0.99 1.70 -1.37
N MET A 41 -0.31 0.76 -2.01
CA MET A 41 -0.98 -0.25 -2.84
C MET A 41 -1.60 -1.32 -1.92
N THR A 42 -2.92 -1.34 -1.89
CA THR A 42 -3.68 -2.28 -1.06
C THR A 42 -3.84 -3.64 -1.74
N GLY A 43 -3.52 -4.73 -1.03
CA GLY A 43 -3.73 -6.10 -1.53
C GLY A 43 -5.20 -6.40 -1.77
N ALA A 44 -6.06 -6.02 -0.81
CA ALA A 44 -7.51 -6.17 -0.95
C ALA A 44 -8.05 -5.42 -2.19
N GLY A 45 -7.62 -4.16 -2.39
CA GLY A 45 -8.03 -3.39 -3.56
C GLY A 45 -7.52 -3.99 -4.87
N THR A 46 -6.27 -4.46 -4.91
CA THR A 46 -5.70 -5.15 -6.07
C THR A 46 -6.48 -6.42 -6.39
N SER A 47 -6.80 -7.25 -5.38
CA SER A 47 -7.63 -8.46 -5.56
C SER A 47 -8.99 -8.12 -6.17
N MET A 48 -9.66 -7.09 -5.66
CA MET A 48 -10.98 -6.67 -6.14
C MET A 48 -10.94 -6.11 -7.57
N THR A 49 -9.87 -5.46 -8.01
CA THR A 49 -9.73 -5.04 -9.42
C THR A 49 -9.60 -6.21 -10.39
N LEU A 50 -9.21 -7.39 -9.89
CA LEU A 50 -9.15 -8.65 -10.63
C LEU A 50 -10.41 -9.51 -10.44
N GLY A 51 -11.42 -9.02 -9.67
CA GLY A 51 -12.67 -9.70 -9.43
C GLY A 51 -12.62 -10.73 -8.30
N TYR A 52 -11.59 -10.71 -7.46
CA TYR A 52 -11.43 -11.67 -6.36
C TYR A 52 -11.58 -11.01 -4.98
N PRO A 53 -12.05 -11.73 -3.96
CA PRO A 53 -11.93 -11.31 -2.58
C PRO A 53 -10.48 -11.41 -2.10
N ASP A 54 -10.19 -10.74 -0.97
CA ASP A 54 -8.84 -10.72 -0.37
C ASP A 54 -8.58 -12.00 0.45
N TYR A 55 -8.33 -13.10 -0.25
CA TYR A 55 -8.10 -14.45 0.29
C TYR A 55 -6.77 -15.08 -0.20
N GLY A 56 -5.77 -14.27 -0.54
CA GLY A 56 -4.50 -14.79 -1.04
C GLY A 56 -4.61 -15.53 -2.39
N LEU A 57 -5.61 -15.16 -3.22
CA LEU A 57 -5.87 -15.80 -4.51
C LEU A 57 -4.97 -15.25 -5.63
N ILE A 58 -4.53 -13.99 -5.50
CA ILE A 58 -3.69 -13.35 -6.49
C ILE A 58 -2.20 -13.66 -6.24
N THR A 59 -1.46 -13.73 -7.32
CA THR A 59 -0.05 -14.10 -7.30
C THR A 59 0.88 -12.91 -7.08
N MET A 60 2.13 -13.18 -6.69
CA MET A 60 3.18 -12.16 -6.67
C MET A 60 3.30 -11.41 -8.01
N THR A 61 3.20 -12.12 -9.13
CA THR A 61 3.34 -11.52 -10.47
C THR A 61 2.25 -10.51 -10.76
N GLU A 62 1.01 -10.79 -10.37
CA GLU A 62 -0.12 -9.87 -10.52
C GLU A 62 0.04 -8.64 -9.63
N MET A 63 0.48 -8.82 -8.40
CA MET A 63 0.76 -7.73 -7.46
C MET A 63 1.89 -6.84 -7.96
N VAL A 64 3.02 -7.41 -8.41
CA VAL A 64 4.14 -6.66 -8.99
C VAL A 64 3.73 -5.93 -10.26
N ALA A 65 2.89 -6.55 -11.11
CA ALA A 65 2.36 -5.89 -12.32
C ALA A 65 1.50 -4.67 -11.96
N ASN A 66 0.65 -4.76 -10.94
CA ASN A 66 -0.12 -3.61 -10.47
C ASN A 66 0.77 -2.54 -9.83
N ALA A 67 1.73 -2.93 -8.98
CA ALA A 67 2.70 -2.01 -8.41
C ALA A 67 3.46 -1.22 -9.49
N THR A 68 3.86 -1.90 -10.58
CA THR A 68 4.52 -1.28 -11.74
C THR A 68 3.64 -0.20 -12.39
N ARG A 69 2.34 -0.48 -12.58
CA ARG A 69 1.40 0.50 -13.15
C ARG A 69 1.26 1.73 -12.25
N ILE A 70 1.16 1.51 -10.95
CA ILE A 70 1.04 2.60 -9.98
C ILE A 70 2.33 3.42 -9.94
N VAL A 71 3.50 2.80 -9.75
CA VAL A 71 4.81 3.48 -9.72
C VAL A 71 5.03 4.35 -10.96
N ASN A 72 4.69 3.83 -12.15
CA ASN A 72 4.82 4.58 -13.39
C ASN A 72 3.82 5.75 -13.54
N SER A 73 2.80 5.82 -12.70
CA SER A 73 1.76 6.85 -12.75
C SER A 73 1.93 7.96 -11.71
N ILE A 74 2.83 7.80 -10.73
CA ILE A 74 3.01 8.70 -9.59
C ILE A 74 4.45 9.22 -9.46
N SER A 75 4.63 10.33 -8.75
CA SER A 75 5.94 10.92 -8.45
C SER A 75 6.39 10.73 -7.00
N MET A 76 5.45 10.35 -6.13
CA MET A 76 5.68 10.09 -4.71
C MET A 76 6.01 8.62 -4.43
N PRO A 77 6.57 8.29 -3.25
CA PRO A 77 6.83 6.91 -2.85
C PRO A 77 5.58 6.02 -2.80
N LEU A 78 5.71 4.77 -3.26
CA LEU A 78 4.71 3.72 -3.11
C LEU A 78 5.13 2.75 -2.00
N ILE A 79 4.26 2.57 -1.00
CA ILE A 79 4.30 1.45 -0.05
C ILE A 79 3.40 0.35 -0.64
N SER A 80 3.83 -0.91 -0.65
CA SER A 80 3.03 -1.99 -1.20
C SER A 80 2.72 -3.09 -0.18
N ASP A 81 1.50 -3.58 -0.24
CA ASP A 81 1.15 -4.90 0.28
C ASP A 81 1.92 -5.96 -0.52
N SER A 82 2.46 -6.97 0.16
CA SER A 82 3.07 -8.15 -0.45
C SER A 82 2.62 -9.44 0.25
N ASP A 83 1.44 -9.40 0.86
CA ASP A 83 0.84 -10.53 1.56
C ASP A 83 1.85 -11.21 2.52
N THR A 84 1.95 -12.51 2.50
CA THR A 84 2.91 -13.28 3.32
C THR A 84 4.30 -13.41 2.68
N GLY A 85 4.56 -12.71 1.56
CA GLY A 85 5.74 -12.91 0.72
C GLY A 85 5.63 -14.12 -0.21
N TYR A 86 4.41 -14.66 -0.39
CA TYR A 86 4.02 -15.71 -1.36
C TYR A 86 4.70 -17.07 -1.14
N GLY A 87 5.03 -17.39 0.09
CA GLY A 87 5.59 -18.68 0.48
C GLY A 87 6.53 -18.61 1.67
N ASN A 88 7.61 -19.39 1.65
CA ASN A 88 8.62 -19.40 2.70
C ASN A 88 9.67 -18.28 2.51
N GLU A 89 10.76 -18.31 3.28
CA GLU A 89 11.84 -17.33 3.25
C GLU A 89 12.51 -17.17 1.87
N LEU A 90 12.57 -18.24 1.05
CA LEU A 90 13.12 -18.18 -0.31
C LEU A 90 12.18 -17.43 -1.26
N ASN A 91 10.87 -17.62 -1.11
CA ASN A 91 9.88 -16.85 -1.85
C ASN A 91 9.92 -15.37 -1.46
N VAL A 92 10.03 -15.08 -0.16
CA VAL A 92 10.19 -13.70 0.36
C VAL A 92 11.42 -13.02 -0.23
N PHE A 93 12.56 -13.72 -0.27
CA PHE A 93 13.78 -13.21 -0.88
C PHE A 93 13.54 -12.74 -2.32
N ARG A 94 12.90 -13.58 -3.14
CA ARG A 94 12.54 -13.24 -4.51
C ARG A 94 11.52 -12.09 -4.56
N THR A 95 10.52 -12.11 -3.71
CA THR A 95 9.47 -11.07 -3.64
C THR A 95 10.07 -9.68 -3.44
N VAL A 96 10.98 -9.52 -2.48
CA VAL A 96 11.68 -8.26 -2.24
C VAL A 96 12.39 -7.77 -3.51
N GLN A 97 13.13 -8.65 -4.18
CA GLN A 97 13.85 -8.29 -5.41
C GLN A 97 12.91 -7.82 -6.53
N GLU A 98 11.75 -8.47 -6.70
CA GLU A 98 10.78 -8.10 -7.72
C GLU A 98 10.11 -6.74 -7.44
N PHE A 99 9.70 -6.48 -6.19
CA PHE A 99 9.11 -5.19 -5.83
C PHE A 99 10.13 -4.05 -5.87
N GLU A 100 11.35 -4.28 -5.38
CA GLU A 100 12.41 -3.27 -5.45
C GLU A 100 12.77 -2.92 -6.91
N ARG A 101 12.84 -3.93 -7.79
CA ARG A 101 13.16 -3.76 -9.22
C ARG A 101 12.17 -2.84 -9.95
N VAL A 102 10.89 -2.88 -9.59
CA VAL A 102 9.88 -2.03 -10.22
C VAL A 102 9.75 -0.64 -9.59
N GLY A 103 10.56 -0.34 -8.56
CA GLY A 103 10.66 1.00 -7.98
C GLY A 103 9.72 1.28 -6.81
N VAL A 104 9.14 0.25 -6.19
CA VAL A 104 8.42 0.36 -4.92
C VAL A 104 9.39 0.84 -3.84
N ALA A 105 8.94 1.68 -2.92
CA ALA A 105 9.78 2.25 -1.86
C ALA A 105 9.83 1.37 -0.61
N ALA A 106 8.73 0.70 -0.30
CA ALA A 106 8.60 -0.17 0.86
C ALA A 106 7.56 -1.28 0.59
N ILE A 107 7.78 -2.44 1.18
CA ILE A 107 6.76 -3.51 1.20
C ILE A 107 6.48 -3.93 2.64
N HIS A 108 5.26 -4.38 2.92
CA HIS A 108 5.02 -5.11 4.15
C HIS A 108 4.82 -6.60 3.88
N ILE A 109 5.27 -7.41 4.83
CA ILE A 109 5.19 -8.88 4.82
C ILE A 109 4.53 -9.29 6.13
N GLU A 110 3.49 -10.12 6.06
CA GLU A 110 2.72 -10.55 7.22
C GLU A 110 3.04 -12.00 7.65
N ASP A 111 2.73 -12.30 8.90
CA ASP A 111 3.00 -13.58 9.56
C ASP A 111 1.87 -14.61 9.43
N GLN A 112 0.91 -14.41 8.53
CA GLN A 112 -0.15 -15.39 8.27
C GLN A 112 0.38 -16.62 7.52
N VAL A 113 -0.30 -17.76 7.73
CA VAL A 113 -0.16 -18.94 6.87
C VAL A 113 -0.75 -18.63 5.49
N PHE A 114 -0.08 -19.05 4.43
CA PHE A 114 -0.61 -18.91 3.06
C PHE A 114 -1.55 -20.08 2.72
N PRO A 115 -2.71 -19.85 2.07
CA PRO A 115 -3.23 -18.57 1.63
C PRO A 115 -3.80 -17.74 2.79
N LYS A 116 -3.46 -16.45 2.80
CA LYS A 116 -3.87 -15.50 3.86
C LYS A 116 -5.31 -15.05 3.73
N LYS A 117 -5.80 -14.36 4.76
CA LYS A 117 -7.07 -13.63 4.73
C LYS A 117 -6.85 -12.17 5.11
N CYS A 118 -7.81 -11.30 4.75
CA CYS A 118 -7.80 -9.91 5.20
C CYS A 118 -7.64 -9.80 6.72
N GLY A 119 -6.77 -8.88 7.19
CA GLY A 119 -6.44 -8.70 8.61
C GLY A 119 -7.62 -8.43 9.53
N HIS A 120 -8.69 -7.86 9.01
CA HIS A 120 -9.93 -7.58 9.75
C HIS A 120 -10.93 -8.75 9.77
N LEU A 121 -10.65 -9.87 9.09
CA LEU A 121 -11.47 -11.08 9.13
C LEU A 121 -11.03 -12.03 10.25
N ASP A 122 -11.93 -12.99 10.57
CA ASP A 122 -11.68 -14.02 11.58
C ASP A 122 -11.04 -15.29 10.99
N SER A 123 -10.65 -16.21 11.86
CA SER A 123 -10.09 -17.53 11.51
C SER A 123 -8.80 -17.43 10.67
N LYS A 124 -7.93 -16.51 11.03
CA LYS A 124 -6.55 -16.43 10.51
C LYS A 124 -5.68 -17.47 11.21
N GLU A 125 -4.71 -17.98 10.49
CA GLU A 125 -3.66 -18.85 11.02
C GLU A 125 -2.32 -18.16 10.86
N LEU A 126 -1.42 -18.35 11.83
CA LEU A 126 -0.10 -17.75 11.84
C LEU A 126 0.97 -18.80 11.68
N VAL A 127 2.05 -18.44 11.00
CA VAL A 127 3.30 -19.21 11.04
C VAL A 127 3.96 -19.07 12.41
N SER A 128 4.88 -19.98 12.75
CA SER A 128 5.66 -19.87 13.98
C SER A 128 6.42 -18.52 14.03
N ARG A 129 6.82 -18.09 15.23
CA ARG A 129 7.65 -16.87 15.34
C ARG A 129 8.98 -17.06 14.63
N GLU A 130 9.56 -18.25 14.69
CA GLU A 130 10.81 -18.62 14.04
C GLU A 130 10.72 -18.49 12.52
N ASP A 131 9.66 -19.04 11.92
CA ASP A 131 9.42 -18.93 10.46
C ASP A 131 9.18 -17.49 10.03
N TYR A 132 8.41 -16.73 10.81
CA TYR A 132 8.20 -15.30 10.54
C TYR A 132 9.53 -14.53 10.55
N ILE A 133 10.37 -14.76 11.56
CA ILE A 133 11.67 -14.09 11.65
C ILE A 133 12.61 -14.55 10.53
N ALA A 134 12.57 -15.81 10.12
CA ALA A 134 13.32 -16.28 8.95
C ALA A 134 12.91 -15.52 7.68
N LYS A 135 11.61 -15.30 7.46
CA LYS A 135 11.10 -14.46 6.36
C LYS A 135 11.64 -13.03 6.42
N ILE A 136 11.61 -12.39 7.59
CA ILE A 136 12.12 -11.02 7.77
C ILE A 136 13.63 -10.93 7.50
N ARG A 137 14.42 -11.89 7.98
CA ARG A 137 15.86 -11.97 7.68
C ARG A 137 16.13 -12.12 6.19
N ALA A 138 15.35 -12.97 5.52
CA ALA A 138 15.45 -13.15 4.07
C ALA A 138 15.09 -11.86 3.32
N ALA A 139 14.04 -11.15 3.76
CA ALA A 139 13.66 -9.86 3.20
C ALA A 139 14.77 -8.81 3.35
N ALA A 140 15.35 -8.70 4.55
CA ALA A 140 16.45 -7.78 4.81
C ALA A 140 17.71 -8.10 3.98
N ALA A 141 18.02 -9.37 3.79
CA ALA A 141 19.15 -9.84 2.99
C ALA A 141 18.94 -9.66 1.48
N ALA A 142 17.69 -9.69 1.00
CA ALA A 142 17.37 -9.65 -0.42
C ALA A 142 17.46 -8.24 -1.04
N ARG A 143 17.25 -7.19 -0.25
CA ARG A 143 17.25 -5.81 -0.73
C ARG A 143 18.64 -5.41 -1.24
N LYS A 144 18.67 -4.75 -2.39
CA LYS A 144 19.90 -4.23 -3.01
C LYS A 144 20.21 -2.81 -2.54
N SER A 145 19.18 -1.99 -2.36
CA SER A 145 19.30 -0.64 -1.83
C SER A 145 19.02 -0.62 -0.32
N LYS A 146 19.90 0.03 0.45
CA LYS A 146 19.65 0.30 1.87
C LYS A 146 18.44 1.21 2.11
N ASP A 147 17.98 1.91 1.07
CA ASP A 147 16.83 2.82 1.17
C ASP A 147 15.50 2.07 1.05
N PHE A 148 15.47 0.90 0.40
CA PHE A 148 14.26 0.06 0.33
C PHE A 148 13.86 -0.39 1.74
N CYS A 149 12.59 -0.14 2.13
CA CYS A 149 12.11 -0.41 3.48
C CYS A 149 11.34 -1.72 3.56
N ILE A 150 11.63 -2.50 4.60
CA ILE A 150 10.88 -3.69 4.99
C ILE A 150 9.99 -3.35 6.18
N ILE A 151 8.68 -3.50 5.99
CA ILE A 151 7.67 -3.33 7.03
C ILE A 151 7.24 -4.71 7.49
N ALA A 152 7.47 -5.02 8.75
CA ALA A 152 7.07 -6.29 9.35
C ALA A 152 5.67 -6.18 9.92
N ARG A 153 4.69 -6.85 9.28
CA ARG A 153 3.31 -6.92 9.74
C ARG A 153 3.10 -8.18 10.56
N THR A 154 2.39 -8.04 11.67
CA THR A 154 1.90 -9.19 12.45
C THR A 154 0.39 -9.10 12.65
N ASP A 155 -0.30 -10.19 12.38
CA ASP A 155 -1.73 -10.38 12.63
C ASP A 155 -2.01 -11.10 13.96
N SER A 156 -0.97 -11.30 14.77
CA SER A 156 -1.05 -12.10 16.00
C SER A 156 -1.95 -11.49 17.08
N ARG A 157 -2.24 -10.16 17.02
CA ARG A 157 -3.21 -9.55 17.94
C ARG A 157 -4.57 -10.27 17.91
N ALA A 158 -5.04 -10.66 16.74
CA ALA A 158 -6.35 -11.28 16.56
C ALA A 158 -6.35 -12.79 16.84
N VAL A 159 -5.19 -13.45 16.83
CA VAL A 159 -5.07 -14.92 16.91
C VAL A 159 -4.54 -15.37 18.28
N VAL A 160 -3.50 -14.71 18.77
CA VAL A 160 -2.82 -15.08 20.01
C VAL A 160 -3.05 -14.02 21.11
N GLY A 161 -2.97 -12.74 20.75
CA GLY A 161 -3.17 -11.63 21.68
C GLY A 161 -2.17 -10.50 21.49
N PHE A 162 -2.40 -9.41 22.23
CA PHE A 162 -1.66 -8.15 22.06
C PHE A 162 -0.18 -8.29 22.46
N GLU A 163 0.12 -9.03 23.54
CA GLU A 163 1.50 -9.23 23.99
C GLU A 163 2.35 -9.92 22.93
N GLU A 164 1.83 -10.98 22.30
CA GLU A 164 2.52 -11.68 21.22
C GLU A 164 2.74 -10.76 20.01
N ALA A 165 1.80 -9.86 19.71
CA ALA A 165 1.95 -8.91 18.61
C ALA A 165 3.13 -7.94 18.85
N ILE A 166 3.27 -7.43 20.07
CA ILE A 166 4.41 -6.56 20.44
C ILE A 166 5.74 -7.32 20.39
N GLU A 167 5.77 -8.58 20.87
CA GLU A 167 6.97 -9.41 20.82
C GLU A 167 7.40 -9.75 19.38
N ARG A 168 6.45 -10.11 18.50
CA ARG A 168 6.75 -10.36 17.07
C ARG A 168 7.25 -9.09 16.38
N ALA A 169 6.60 -7.95 16.61
CA ALA A 169 7.01 -6.67 16.06
C ALA A 169 8.45 -6.31 16.48
N ASN A 170 8.77 -6.40 17.76
CA ASN A 170 10.11 -6.10 18.27
C ASN A 170 11.16 -7.10 17.76
N SER A 171 10.80 -8.40 17.70
CA SER A 171 11.68 -9.43 17.16
C SER A 171 11.98 -9.18 15.68
N ALA A 172 10.97 -8.77 14.89
CA ALA A 172 11.14 -8.44 13.48
C ALA A 172 12.08 -7.23 13.26
N LEU A 173 11.91 -6.15 14.06
CA LEU A 173 12.80 -4.99 14.02
C LEU A 173 14.25 -5.38 14.36
N ALA A 174 14.46 -6.22 15.38
CA ALA A 174 15.78 -6.72 15.75
C ALA A 174 16.42 -7.60 14.67
N ASN A 175 15.64 -8.08 13.71
CA ASN A 175 16.09 -8.99 12.65
C ASN A 175 16.04 -8.37 11.24
N GLY A 176 15.99 -7.05 11.15
CA GLY A 176 16.23 -6.32 9.90
C GLY A 176 15.01 -5.68 9.26
N ALA A 177 13.84 -5.73 9.88
CA ALA A 177 12.72 -4.85 9.51
C ALA A 177 13.02 -3.41 9.88
N ASP A 178 12.51 -2.47 9.10
CA ASP A 178 12.69 -1.02 9.33
C ASP A 178 11.50 -0.43 10.08
N ILE A 179 10.31 -1.00 9.91
CA ILE A 179 9.05 -0.49 10.41
C ILE A 179 8.22 -1.66 10.91
N ALA A 180 7.52 -1.51 12.01
CA ALA A 180 6.58 -2.49 12.51
C ALA A 180 5.14 -2.11 12.16
N PHE A 181 4.33 -3.11 11.87
CA PHE A 181 2.91 -2.98 11.62
C PHE A 181 2.15 -4.03 12.44
N VAL A 182 1.58 -3.59 13.55
CA VAL A 182 0.67 -4.42 14.38
C VAL A 182 -0.74 -4.25 13.82
N GLU A 183 -1.27 -5.32 13.20
CA GLU A 183 -2.58 -5.26 12.56
C GLU A 183 -3.72 -5.31 13.57
N ALA A 184 -4.70 -4.45 13.35
CA ALA A 184 -5.98 -4.43 14.05
C ALA A 184 -5.87 -4.42 15.59
N PRO A 185 -5.17 -3.45 16.24
CA PRO A 185 -5.34 -3.22 17.66
C PRO A 185 -6.81 -2.90 17.95
N GLN A 186 -7.40 -3.54 18.96
CA GLN A 186 -8.86 -3.59 19.14
C GLN A 186 -9.41 -2.60 20.16
N THR A 187 -8.53 -1.96 20.93
CA THR A 187 -8.92 -0.93 21.90
C THR A 187 -8.06 0.30 21.73
N MET A 188 -8.56 1.47 22.14
CA MET A 188 -7.78 2.70 22.09
C MET A 188 -6.51 2.59 22.94
N ALA A 189 -6.57 1.89 24.08
CA ALA A 189 -5.41 1.61 24.91
C ALA A 189 -4.32 0.80 24.16
N GLU A 190 -4.70 -0.18 23.34
CA GLU A 190 -3.77 -0.91 22.49
C GLU A 190 -3.18 -0.02 21.40
N VAL A 191 -4.02 0.81 20.73
CA VAL A 191 -3.56 1.78 19.73
C VAL A 191 -2.49 2.71 20.32
N GLU A 192 -2.73 3.26 21.51
CA GLU A 192 -1.75 4.11 22.21
C GLU A 192 -0.50 3.35 22.66
N ALA A 193 -0.63 2.07 23.01
CA ALA A 193 0.47 1.27 23.53
C ALA A 193 1.45 0.82 22.43
N VAL A 194 0.99 0.60 21.19
CA VAL A 194 1.86 0.12 20.11
C VAL A 194 3.09 1.00 19.92
N PRO A 195 3.00 2.33 19.64
CA PRO A 195 4.21 3.12 19.41
C PRO A 195 5.06 3.35 20.67
N LYS A 196 4.49 3.12 21.87
CA LYS A 196 5.24 3.22 23.14
C LYS A 196 6.04 1.95 23.45
N ARG A 197 5.57 0.78 23.00
CA ARG A 197 6.13 -0.53 23.33
C ARG A 197 6.96 -1.14 22.22
N VAL A 198 6.72 -0.74 20.99
CA VAL A 198 7.49 -1.16 19.80
C VAL A 198 8.76 -0.31 19.73
N LYS A 199 9.91 -0.97 19.50
CA LYS A 199 11.25 -0.35 19.53
C LYS A 199 11.67 0.24 18.17
N GLY A 200 10.73 0.82 17.42
CA GLY A 200 10.97 1.41 16.10
C GLY A 200 9.76 2.12 15.53
N PRO A 201 9.85 2.66 14.31
CA PRO A 201 8.73 3.30 13.66
C PRO A 201 7.53 2.35 13.52
N CYS A 202 6.32 2.86 13.76
CA CYS A 202 5.09 2.08 13.67
C CYS A 202 4.19 2.58 12.56
N LEU A 203 3.56 1.65 11.84
CA LEU A 203 2.51 1.91 10.88
C LEU A 203 1.15 1.57 11.50
N LEU A 204 0.18 2.47 11.32
CA LEU A 204 -1.23 2.29 11.69
C LEU A 204 -2.07 2.07 10.44
N ASN A 205 -2.90 1.03 10.47
CA ASN A 205 -3.92 0.79 9.45
C ASN A 205 -5.26 1.39 9.92
N VAL A 206 -5.73 2.41 9.20
CA VAL A 206 -6.99 3.11 9.51
C VAL A 206 -8.07 2.60 8.56
N VAL A 207 -8.88 1.66 9.03
CA VAL A 207 -9.98 1.03 8.29
C VAL A 207 -11.30 1.38 8.95
N ARG A 208 -12.08 2.22 8.28
CA ARG A 208 -13.43 2.57 8.77
C ARG A 208 -14.32 1.34 8.81
N GLY A 209 -14.98 1.10 9.95
CA GLY A 209 -15.79 -0.12 10.17
C GLY A 209 -14.95 -1.39 10.39
N GLY A 210 -13.64 -1.29 10.54
CA GLY A 210 -12.75 -2.39 10.90
C GLY A 210 -12.74 -2.70 12.40
N LYS A 211 -11.78 -3.54 12.83
CA LYS A 211 -11.61 -3.92 14.25
C LYS A 211 -10.88 -2.85 15.07
N THR A 212 -10.06 -2.00 14.43
CA THR A 212 -9.40 -0.87 15.09
C THR A 212 -10.41 0.24 15.37
N PRO A 213 -10.43 0.82 16.57
CA PRO A 213 -11.28 1.96 16.87
C PRO A 213 -11.05 3.11 15.89
N GLU A 214 -12.11 3.89 15.61
CA GLU A 214 -11.97 5.10 14.81
C GLU A 214 -11.04 6.10 15.51
N ILE A 215 -10.11 6.67 14.76
CA ILE A 215 -9.10 7.59 15.25
C ILE A 215 -8.87 8.72 14.24
N GLU A 216 -8.74 9.93 14.74
CA GLU A 216 -8.30 11.06 13.94
C GLU A 216 -6.80 10.95 13.60
N LEU A 217 -6.41 11.31 12.39
CA LEU A 217 -5.00 11.21 11.96
C LEU A 217 -4.06 12.05 12.84
N ALA A 218 -4.53 13.22 13.31
CA ALA A 218 -3.77 14.06 14.22
C ALA A 218 -3.51 13.38 15.59
N ASP A 219 -4.44 12.54 16.04
CA ASP A 219 -4.28 11.78 17.28
C ASP A 219 -3.28 10.64 17.09
N ALA A 220 -3.36 9.94 15.97
CA ALA A 220 -2.38 8.90 15.62
C ALA A 220 -0.95 9.47 15.56
N GLU A 221 -0.77 10.65 14.95
CA GLU A 221 0.52 11.36 14.94
C GLU A 221 0.99 11.71 16.35
N ARG A 222 0.12 12.26 17.21
CA ARG A 222 0.46 12.58 18.61
C ARG A 222 0.81 11.34 19.45
N MET A 223 0.23 10.18 19.12
CA MET A 223 0.58 8.90 19.77
C MET A 223 1.95 8.38 19.34
N GLY A 224 2.53 8.88 18.23
CA GLY A 224 3.87 8.54 17.76
C GLY A 224 3.90 7.56 16.59
N TYR A 225 2.79 7.35 15.88
CA TYR A 225 2.81 6.61 14.63
C TYR A 225 3.60 7.36 13.54
N ALA A 226 4.46 6.65 12.84
CA ALA A 226 5.25 7.20 11.74
C ALA A 226 4.49 7.19 10.40
N ILE A 227 3.55 6.26 10.23
CA ILE A 227 2.78 6.07 9.01
C ILE A 227 1.33 5.77 9.38
N ALA A 228 0.39 6.35 8.62
CA ALA A 228 -1.01 5.94 8.60
C ALA A 228 -1.41 5.58 7.16
N ILE A 229 -1.85 4.35 6.94
CA ILE A 229 -2.42 3.91 5.67
C ILE A 229 -3.94 3.94 5.72
N LEU A 230 -4.56 4.31 4.58
CA LEU A 230 -6.01 4.42 4.43
C LEU A 230 -6.48 3.50 3.27
N PRO A 231 -6.36 2.17 3.39
CA PRO A 231 -6.50 1.24 2.25
C PRO A 231 -7.89 1.28 1.62
N GLY A 232 -8.94 1.46 2.43
CA GLY A 232 -10.33 1.44 1.98
C GLY A 232 -10.88 2.79 1.49
N LEU A 233 -10.13 3.89 1.62
CA LEU A 233 -10.66 5.24 1.37
C LEU A 233 -11.24 5.39 -0.04
N LEU A 234 -10.43 5.16 -1.07
CA LEU A 234 -10.88 5.30 -2.46
C LEU A 234 -11.68 4.09 -2.92
N LEU A 235 -11.32 2.89 -2.49
CA LEU A 235 -12.05 1.66 -2.84
C LEU A 235 -13.52 1.73 -2.42
N GLY A 236 -13.79 2.08 -1.17
CA GLY A 236 -15.16 2.24 -0.67
C GLY A 236 -15.92 3.37 -1.37
N GLY A 237 -15.24 4.48 -1.64
CA GLY A 237 -15.81 5.60 -2.41
C GLY A 237 -16.20 5.19 -3.83
N ILE A 238 -15.32 4.48 -4.54
CA ILE A 238 -15.57 3.98 -5.90
C ILE A 238 -16.78 3.05 -5.92
N ILE A 239 -16.83 2.06 -5.03
CA ILE A 239 -17.95 1.10 -4.94
C ILE A 239 -19.26 1.86 -4.72
N SER A 240 -19.31 2.75 -3.71
CA SER A 240 -20.53 3.50 -3.38
C SER A 240 -21.02 4.38 -4.53
N VAL A 241 -20.10 5.09 -5.21
CA VAL A 241 -20.45 5.93 -6.34
C VAL A 241 -20.90 5.10 -7.55
N CYS A 242 -20.24 3.97 -7.82
CA CYS A 242 -20.63 3.06 -8.90
C CYS A 242 -22.02 2.48 -8.66
N ASP A 243 -22.31 2.01 -7.44
CA ASP A 243 -23.63 1.48 -7.09
C ASP A 243 -24.73 2.53 -7.31
N GLN A 244 -24.52 3.77 -6.87
CA GLN A 244 -25.46 4.86 -7.06
C GLN A 244 -25.67 5.18 -8.55
N LEU A 245 -24.60 5.35 -9.32
CA LEU A 245 -24.70 5.68 -10.75
C LEU A 245 -25.39 4.59 -11.55
N LEU A 246 -25.08 3.32 -11.26
CA LEU A 246 -25.70 2.17 -11.93
C LEU A 246 -27.20 2.06 -11.58
N ALA A 247 -27.56 2.30 -10.31
CA ALA A 247 -28.95 2.34 -9.88
C ALA A 247 -29.73 3.46 -10.58
N ASP A 248 -29.13 4.66 -10.69
CA ASP A 248 -29.75 5.82 -11.36
C ASP A 248 -29.99 5.53 -12.84
N VAL A 249 -29.01 4.98 -13.56
CA VAL A 249 -29.16 4.64 -14.99
C VAL A 249 -30.25 3.57 -15.16
N LYS A 250 -30.27 2.54 -14.29
CA LYS A 250 -31.29 1.47 -14.34
C LYS A 250 -32.70 1.99 -14.09
N ARG A 251 -32.88 2.97 -13.18
CA ARG A 251 -34.16 3.59 -12.86
C ARG A 251 -34.66 4.53 -13.95
N ASP A 252 -33.78 5.43 -14.43
CA ASP A 252 -34.15 6.59 -15.25
C ASP A 252 -33.96 6.38 -16.76
N GLY A 253 -33.28 5.29 -17.16
CA GLY A 253 -32.97 4.98 -18.57
C GLY A 253 -32.05 5.99 -19.25
N LYS A 254 -31.35 6.85 -18.49
CA LYS A 254 -30.44 7.88 -19.00
C LYS A 254 -29.22 8.03 -18.11
N GLN A 255 -28.11 8.48 -18.72
CA GLN A 255 -26.89 8.78 -18.00
C GLN A 255 -27.08 10.02 -17.09
N PRO A 256 -26.73 9.95 -15.80
CA PRO A 256 -26.74 11.08 -14.91
C PRO A 256 -25.72 12.15 -15.35
N PRO A 257 -25.85 13.42 -14.93
CA PRO A 257 -24.89 14.46 -15.25
C PRO A 257 -23.47 14.08 -14.82
N VAL A 258 -22.48 14.32 -15.69
CA VAL A 258 -21.07 14.04 -15.38
C VAL A 258 -20.53 15.10 -14.43
N VAL A 259 -20.11 14.69 -13.25
CA VAL A 259 -19.56 15.58 -12.22
C VAL A 259 -18.10 15.94 -12.51
N SER A 260 -17.33 15.06 -13.16
CA SER A 260 -15.87 15.20 -13.37
C SER A 260 -15.46 16.07 -14.56
N GLY A 261 -16.42 16.58 -15.35
CA GLY A 261 -16.15 17.47 -16.46
C GLY A 261 -16.03 16.80 -17.83
N LEU A 262 -15.71 17.59 -18.86
CA LEU A 262 -15.60 17.18 -20.26
C LEU A 262 -14.39 16.24 -20.46
N PRO A 263 -14.43 15.32 -21.46
CA PRO A 263 -13.34 14.37 -21.75
C PRO A 263 -11.96 15.01 -21.85
N GLY A 264 -11.83 16.18 -22.49
CA GLY A 264 -10.56 16.91 -22.61
C GLY A 264 -9.94 17.30 -21.26
N LYS A 265 -10.75 17.74 -20.29
CA LYS A 265 -10.27 18.07 -18.94
C LYS A 265 -9.81 16.83 -18.20
N THR A 266 -10.51 15.72 -18.37
CA THR A 266 -10.12 14.44 -17.78
C THR A 266 -8.79 13.95 -18.34
N PHE A 267 -8.63 13.94 -19.68
CA PHE A 267 -7.36 13.50 -20.31
C PHE A 267 -6.19 14.43 -19.97
N ALA A 268 -6.41 15.74 -19.82
CA ALA A 268 -5.38 16.68 -19.40
C ALA A 268 -4.80 16.30 -18.02
N ARG A 269 -5.60 15.82 -17.07
CA ARG A 269 -5.14 15.31 -15.76
C ARG A 269 -4.19 14.12 -15.89
N PHE A 270 -4.26 13.36 -16.99
CA PHE A 270 -3.41 12.21 -17.29
C PHE A 270 -2.27 12.55 -18.27
N GLY A 271 -1.99 13.86 -18.49
CA GLY A 271 -0.81 14.32 -19.21
C GLY A 271 -0.94 14.26 -20.73
N ALA A 272 -2.16 14.40 -21.29
CA ALA A 272 -2.38 14.38 -22.75
C ALA A 272 -1.45 15.36 -23.48
N ALA A 273 -1.28 16.59 -22.97
CA ALA A 273 -0.40 17.60 -23.59
C ALA A 273 1.04 17.14 -23.74
N ILE A 274 1.60 16.41 -22.77
CA ILE A 274 2.96 15.88 -22.82
C ILE A 274 3.13 14.90 -23.99
N TRP A 275 2.12 14.09 -24.28
CA TRP A 275 2.15 13.15 -25.40
C TRP A 275 2.03 13.85 -26.75
N ASP A 276 1.22 14.91 -26.83
CA ASP A 276 1.10 15.73 -28.03
C ASP A 276 2.42 16.47 -28.35
N GLU A 277 3.07 17.04 -27.33
CA GLU A 277 4.40 17.67 -27.46
C GLU A 277 5.45 16.67 -27.96
N ARG A 278 5.52 15.48 -27.36
CA ARG A 278 6.45 14.42 -27.79
C ARG A 278 6.19 14.01 -29.24
N ARG A 279 4.91 13.85 -29.62
CA ARG A 279 4.54 13.49 -30.99
C ARG A 279 5.01 14.55 -32.01
N THR A 280 4.85 15.83 -31.66
CA THR A 280 5.28 16.95 -32.50
C THR A 280 6.80 16.96 -32.64
N ALA A 281 7.53 16.89 -31.52
CA ALA A 281 8.99 16.86 -31.52
C ALA A 281 9.58 15.73 -32.38
N PHE A 282 9.01 14.54 -32.33
CA PHE A 282 9.49 13.41 -33.14
C PHE A 282 9.18 13.58 -34.64
N ARG A 283 8.13 14.30 -35.01
CA ARG A 283 7.79 14.57 -36.44
C ARG A 283 8.64 15.70 -37.03
N ASP A 284 9.00 16.69 -36.26
CA ASP A 284 9.80 17.83 -36.70
C ASP A 284 11.26 17.43 -37.00
N VAL A 285 11.81 16.46 -36.27
CA VAL A 285 13.16 15.88 -36.53
C VAL A 285 13.23 15.20 -37.91
N ILE A 286 12.14 14.60 -38.38
CA ILE A 286 12.09 13.96 -39.71
C ILE A 286 12.11 15.01 -40.83
N LYS A 287 11.58 16.21 -40.64
CA LYS A 287 11.60 17.30 -41.64
C LYS A 287 12.99 17.88 -41.81
N VAL A 288 13.77 18.02 -40.73
CA VAL A 288 15.14 18.56 -40.77
C VAL A 288 16.13 17.57 -41.45
N ALA A 289 15.87 16.28 -41.40
CA ALA A 289 16.69 15.24 -42.05
C ALA A 289 16.35 15.04 -43.53
N ALA A 290 15.30 15.69 -44.06
CA ALA A 290 14.87 15.62 -45.45
C ALA A 290 15.22 16.91 -46.27
N GLU A 291 15.82 17.92 -45.63
CA GLU A 291 16.43 19.10 -46.24
C GLU A 291 17.96 18.93 -46.30
#